data_f7e2b877c57d25608c0a02fdc2b29b11
#
_entry.id   f7e2b877c57d25608c0a02fdc2b29b11
#
_cell.length_a   1.000
_cell.length_b   1.000
_cell.length_c   1.000
_cell.angle_alpha   90.00
_cell.angle_beta   90.00
_cell.angle_gamma   90.00
#
_symmetry.space_group_name_H-M   'P 1'
#
loop_
_entity.id
_entity.type
_entity.pdbx_description
1 polymer ?
#
loop_
_entity_poly.entity_id
_entity_poly.type
_entity_poly.pdbx_seq_one_letter_code
_entity_poly.pdbx_strand_id
1 'polypeptide(L)'
;EGSNDLQSLYVANNVCSAVEYFRKLGGNVGVAGMVINKDDGTGQAQAFAQNAGIPVLAAIPANEDIRRKSASYDIIGKPDGEWGPLFAELANQVASAPPRQPKPQTQDQLLALFSADAVGRDVVLQSASQADMLGHAPVAKPSFEVIYDEA
;
A
#
# COMPACT_ATOMS: atom_id res chain seq x y z
N GLU A 1 8.59 8.70 6.45
CA GLU A 1 8.37 7.63 5.45
C GLU A 1 6.99 7.82 4.83
N GLY A 2 6.91 7.65 3.53
CA GLY A 2 5.70 7.82 2.74
C GLY A 2 5.16 6.51 2.19
N SER A 3 4.07 6.56 1.42
CA SER A 3 3.48 5.37 0.80
C SER A 3 4.34 4.76 -0.31
N ASN A 4 5.30 5.52 -0.85
CA ASN A 4 6.18 5.07 -1.93
C ASN A 4 7.46 4.37 -1.43
N ASP A 5 7.56 4.01 -0.15
CA ASP A 5 8.67 3.20 0.35
C ASP A 5 8.35 1.70 0.29
N LEU A 6 9.40 0.88 0.19
CA LEU A 6 9.28 -0.56 0.06
C LEU A 6 8.55 -1.21 1.25
N GLN A 7 8.78 -0.73 2.46
CA GLN A 7 8.16 -1.27 3.67
C GLN A 7 6.65 -1.04 3.65
N SER A 8 6.21 0.16 3.27
CA SER A 8 4.77 0.47 3.13
C SER A 8 4.10 -0.43 2.10
N LEU A 9 4.76 -0.68 0.97
CA LEU A 9 4.22 -1.57 -0.06
C LEU A 9 4.23 -3.04 0.36
N TYR A 10 5.18 -3.49 1.17
CA TYR A 10 5.12 -4.83 1.79
C TYR A 10 3.90 -4.97 2.69
N VAL A 11 3.60 -3.97 3.51
CA VAL A 11 2.41 -3.98 4.38
C VAL A 11 1.13 -4.02 3.54
N ALA A 12 1.03 -3.19 2.50
CA ALA A 12 -0.12 -3.19 1.59
C ALA A 12 -0.28 -4.56 0.90
N ASN A 13 0.81 -5.18 0.48
CA ASN A 13 0.81 -6.50 -0.13
C ASN A 13 0.36 -7.61 0.84
N ASN A 14 0.74 -7.50 2.11
CA ASN A 14 0.27 -8.42 3.14
C ASN A 14 -1.25 -8.32 3.34
N VAL A 15 -1.81 -7.12 3.28
CA VAL A 15 -3.27 -6.93 3.28
C VAL A 15 -3.92 -7.61 2.07
N CYS A 16 -3.34 -7.46 0.87
CA CYS A 16 -3.83 -8.14 -0.33
C CYS A 16 -3.81 -9.66 -0.16
N SER A 17 -2.73 -10.20 0.41
CA SER A 17 -2.58 -11.64 0.68
C SER A 17 -3.60 -12.13 1.70
N ALA A 18 -3.87 -11.36 2.75
CA ALA A 18 -4.88 -11.69 3.74
C ALA A 18 -6.29 -11.71 3.14
N VAL A 19 -6.64 -10.74 2.31
CA VAL A 19 -7.93 -10.72 1.61
C VAL A 19 -8.07 -11.93 0.69
N GLU A 20 -7.03 -12.27 -0.07
CA GLU A 20 -7.04 -13.47 -0.92
C GLU A 20 -7.25 -14.75 -0.10
N TYR A 21 -6.56 -14.88 1.02
CA TYR A 21 -6.69 -16.01 1.93
C TYR A 21 -8.11 -16.17 2.47
N PHE A 22 -8.68 -15.10 3.02
CA PHE A 22 -10.05 -15.14 3.57
C PHE A 22 -11.11 -15.41 2.49
N ARG A 23 -10.92 -14.92 1.27
CA ARG A 23 -11.81 -15.27 0.14
C ARG A 23 -11.74 -16.74 -0.22
N LYS A 24 -10.57 -17.36 -0.20
CA LYS A 24 -10.40 -18.81 -0.40
C LYS A 24 -11.10 -19.64 0.66
N LEU A 25 -11.29 -19.09 1.86
CA LEU A 25 -12.08 -19.72 2.94
C LEU A 25 -13.59 -19.45 2.81
N GLY A 26 -14.05 -18.80 1.75
CA GLY A 26 -15.46 -18.47 1.55
C GLY A 26 -15.88 -17.13 2.15
N GLY A 27 -14.97 -16.32 2.66
CA GLY A 27 -15.25 -14.99 3.19
C GLY A 27 -15.65 -14.00 2.10
N ASN A 28 -16.68 -13.20 2.36
CA ASN A 28 -17.09 -12.11 1.48
C ASN A 28 -16.33 -10.82 1.83
N VAL A 29 -15.04 -10.80 1.53
CA VAL A 29 -14.14 -9.67 1.79
C VAL A 29 -13.52 -9.19 0.49
N GLY A 30 -13.13 -7.91 0.44
CA GLY A 30 -12.48 -7.33 -0.73
C GLY A 30 -11.79 -6.01 -0.38
N VAL A 31 -11.07 -5.46 -1.34
CA VAL A 31 -10.42 -4.15 -1.24
C VAL A 31 -11.18 -3.16 -2.11
N ALA A 32 -11.67 -2.08 -1.52
CA ALA A 32 -12.34 -1.01 -2.26
C ALA A 32 -11.35 -0.23 -3.13
N GLY A 33 -10.16 0.01 -2.62
CA GLY A 33 -9.09 0.72 -3.30
C GLY A 33 -7.96 1.05 -2.35
N MET A 34 -7.02 1.84 -2.83
CA MET A 34 -5.83 2.28 -2.10
C MET A 34 -5.82 3.79 -1.97
N VAL A 35 -5.47 4.29 -0.80
CA VAL A 35 -5.14 5.70 -0.58
C VAL A 35 -3.63 5.81 -0.41
N ILE A 36 -3.01 6.63 -1.23
CA ILE A 36 -1.58 6.92 -1.16
C ILE A 36 -1.42 8.14 -0.25
N ASN A 37 -0.73 7.98 0.86
CA ASN A 37 -0.48 9.05 1.82
C ASN A 37 0.98 9.48 1.78
N LYS A 38 1.24 10.78 1.96
CA LYS A 38 2.57 11.39 1.82
C LYS A 38 3.20 11.03 0.47
N ASP A 39 2.40 11.16 -0.58
CA ASP A 39 2.87 10.91 -1.95
C ASP A 39 3.97 11.92 -2.31
N ASP A 40 5.12 11.40 -2.65
CA ASP A 40 6.29 12.18 -3.10
C ASP A 40 6.41 12.26 -4.63
N GLY A 41 5.43 11.67 -5.34
CA GLY A 41 5.36 11.67 -6.80
C GLY A 41 6.27 10.66 -7.50
N THR A 42 6.94 9.77 -6.76
CA THR A 42 7.84 8.76 -7.38
C THR A 42 7.10 7.60 -8.05
N GLY A 43 5.85 7.35 -7.69
CA GLY A 43 4.94 6.49 -8.45
C GLY A 43 4.95 5.00 -8.10
N GLN A 44 5.77 4.54 -7.15
CA GLN A 44 5.82 3.12 -6.78
C GLN A 44 4.50 2.60 -6.23
N ALA A 45 3.81 3.40 -5.41
CA ALA A 45 2.51 3.04 -4.85
C ALA A 45 1.42 2.94 -5.92
N GLN A 46 1.45 3.82 -6.91
CA GLN A 46 0.54 3.77 -8.08
C GLN A 46 0.80 2.50 -8.91
N ALA A 47 2.07 2.20 -9.18
CA ALA A 47 2.45 0.99 -9.90
C ALA A 47 2.07 -0.28 -9.15
N PHE A 48 2.27 -0.30 -7.82
CA PHE A 48 1.79 -1.39 -6.97
C PHE A 48 0.28 -1.58 -7.10
N ALA A 49 -0.52 -0.51 -6.96
CA ALA A 49 -1.97 -0.58 -7.05
C ALA A 49 -2.43 -1.13 -8.41
N GLN A 50 -1.80 -0.67 -9.50
CA GLN A 50 -2.07 -1.16 -10.85
C GLN A 50 -1.79 -2.67 -10.97
N ASN A 51 -0.64 -3.13 -10.50
CA ASN A 51 -0.25 -4.54 -10.56
C ASN A 51 -1.15 -5.41 -9.67
N ALA A 52 -1.56 -4.91 -8.52
CA ALA A 52 -2.50 -5.58 -7.61
C ALA A 52 -3.95 -5.56 -8.11
N GLY A 53 -4.26 -4.82 -9.16
CA GLY A 53 -5.61 -4.69 -9.74
C GLY A 53 -6.58 -3.92 -8.83
N ILE A 54 -6.08 -2.98 -8.02
CA ILE A 54 -6.87 -2.13 -7.13
C ILE A 54 -6.79 -0.67 -7.57
N PRO A 55 -7.91 0.10 -7.52
CA PRO A 55 -7.87 1.50 -7.89
C PRO A 55 -7.18 2.35 -6.83
N VAL A 56 -6.52 3.42 -7.23
CA VAL A 56 -6.11 4.50 -6.34
C VAL A 56 -7.30 5.44 -6.17
N LEU A 57 -7.82 5.55 -4.95
CA LEU A 57 -8.96 6.40 -4.61
C LEU A 57 -8.55 7.85 -4.37
N ALA A 58 -7.37 8.04 -3.79
CA ALA A 58 -6.78 9.36 -3.60
C ALA A 58 -5.27 9.26 -3.42
N ALA A 59 -4.56 10.32 -3.82
CA ALA A 59 -3.17 10.55 -3.49
C ALA A 59 -3.07 11.85 -2.67
N ILE A 60 -2.63 11.73 -1.43
CA ILE A 60 -2.43 12.85 -0.53
C ILE A 60 -0.95 13.21 -0.56
N PRO A 61 -0.59 14.41 -1.00
CA PRO A 61 0.81 14.76 -1.17
C PRO A 61 1.56 14.84 0.17
N ALA A 62 2.87 14.64 0.11
CA ALA A 62 3.77 14.99 1.20
C ALA A 62 3.78 16.52 1.31
N ASN A 63 3.06 17.07 2.29
CA ASN A 63 2.86 18.50 2.44
C ASN A 63 3.11 18.95 3.88
N GLU A 64 3.87 20.01 4.03
CA GLU A 64 4.26 20.55 5.34
C GLU A 64 3.09 21.15 6.10
N ASP A 65 2.10 21.74 5.42
CA ASP A 65 0.89 22.26 6.07
C ASP A 65 0.06 21.13 6.69
N ILE A 66 -0.10 20.02 5.94
CA ILE A 66 -0.77 18.81 6.45
C ILE A 66 -0.03 18.29 7.68
N ARG A 67 1.30 18.20 7.62
CA ARG A 67 2.13 17.74 8.73
C ARG A 67 1.97 18.63 9.97
N ARG A 68 2.01 19.94 9.78
CA ARG A 68 1.88 20.93 10.87
C ARG A 68 0.50 20.87 11.51
N LYS A 69 -0.57 20.85 10.70
CA LYS A 69 -1.94 20.76 11.19
C LYS A 69 -2.16 19.45 11.96
N SER A 70 -1.67 18.34 11.42
CA SER A 70 -1.73 17.04 12.10
C SER A 70 -1.02 17.05 13.45
N ALA A 71 0.17 17.65 13.53
CA ALA A 71 0.92 17.79 14.78
C ALA A 71 0.20 18.66 15.83
N SER A 72 -0.64 19.58 15.38
CA SER A 72 -1.45 20.45 16.24
C SER A 72 -2.84 19.88 16.55
N TYR A 73 -3.10 18.61 16.17
CA TYR A 73 -4.42 17.98 16.29
C TYR A 73 -5.55 18.74 15.55
N ASP A 74 -5.20 19.51 14.53
CA ASP A 74 -6.20 20.19 13.70
C ASP A 74 -6.78 19.22 12.66
N ILE A 75 -8.08 19.37 12.39
CA ILE A 75 -8.77 18.54 11.40
C ILE A 75 -8.41 19.04 9.99
N ILE A 76 -7.69 18.24 9.22
CA ILE A 76 -7.21 18.61 7.88
C ILE A 76 -8.37 18.65 6.88
N GLY A 77 -9.29 17.69 6.96
CA GLY A 77 -10.41 17.55 6.03
C GLY A 77 -11.64 18.38 6.36
N LYS A 78 -11.52 19.55 6.98
CA LYS A 78 -12.63 20.45 7.21
C LYS A 78 -13.26 20.87 5.87
N PRO A 79 -14.60 20.90 5.75
CA PRO A 79 -15.29 21.20 4.47
C PRO A 79 -14.89 22.54 3.85
N ASP A 80 -14.61 23.54 4.68
CA ASP A 80 -14.19 24.90 4.31
C ASP A 80 -12.66 25.07 4.22
N GLY A 81 -11.91 24.00 4.51
CA GLY A 81 -10.44 24.00 4.46
C GLY A 81 -9.90 23.70 3.06
N GLU A 82 -8.63 24.02 2.88
CA GLU A 82 -7.89 23.77 1.63
C GLU A 82 -7.99 22.30 1.16
N TRP A 83 -7.95 21.36 2.09
CA TRP A 83 -7.94 19.91 1.83
C TRP A 83 -9.35 19.30 1.86
N GLY A 84 -10.39 20.08 2.22
CA GLY A 84 -11.76 19.62 2.33
C GLY A 84 -12.28 18.92 1.08
N PRO A 85 -12.13 19.50 -0.13
CA PRO A 85 -12.58 18.89 -1.38
C PRO A 85 -11.96 17.53 -1.65
N LEU A 86 -10.66 17.35 -1.36
CA LEU A 86 -9.96 16.07 -1.54
C LEU A 86 -10.55 14.97 -0.63
N PHE A 87 -10.80 15.29 0.64
CA PHE A 87 -11.38 14.32 1.56
C PHE A 87 -12.86 14.04 1.31
N ALA A 88 -13.62 15.03 0.82
CA ALA A 88 -14.99 14.84 0.39
C ALA A 88 -15.09 13.88 -0.80
N GLU A 89 -14.23 14.08 -1.80
CA GLU A 89 -14.14 13.19 -2.97
C GLU A 89 -13.73 11.78 -2.56
N LEU A 90 -12.72 11.65 -1.69
CA LEU A 90 -12.31 10.37 -1.15
C LEU A 90 -13.47 9.64 -0.45
N ALA A 91 -14.24 10.36 0.37
CA ALA A 91 -15.40 9.79 1.05
C ALA A 91 -16.45 9.26 0.06
N ASN A 92 -16.72 10.01 -1.00
CA ASN A 92 -17.65 9.59 -2.05
C ASN A 92 -17.14 8.35 -2.79
N GLN A 93 -15.86 8.29 -3.11
CA GLN A 93 -15.26 7.16 -3.78
C GLN A 93 -15.27 5.90 -2.90
N VAL A 94 -14.95 6.03 -1.62
CA VAL A 94 -15.02 4.90 -0.66
C VAL A 94 -16.45 4.38 -0.53
N ALA A 95 -17.44 5.29 -0.45
CA ALA A 95 -18.85 4.91 -0.32
C ALA A 95 -19.39 4.17 -1.54
N SER A 96 -18.88 4.46 -2.74
CA SER A 96 -19.37 3.90 -4.00
C SER A 96 -18.48 2.78 -4.58
N ALA A 97 -17.26 2.60 -4.07
CA ALA A 97 -16.32 1.65 -4.62
C ALA A 97 -16.74 0.19 -4.35
N PRO A 98 -16.87 -0.65 -5.39
CA PRO A 98 -17.14 -2.06 -5.18
C PRO A 98 -15.91 -2.77 -4.58
N PRO A 99 -16.12 -3.74 -3.68
CA PRO A 99 -15.02 -4.54 -3.16
C PRO A 99 -14.42 -5.39 -4.29
N ARG A 100 -13.10 -5.34 -4.44
CA ARG A 100 -12.34 -6.07 -5.47
C ARG A 100 -11.48 -7.14 -4.83
N GLN A 101 -11.17 -8.17 -5.61
CA GLN A 101 -10.18 -9.16 -5.22
C GLN A 101 -8.80 -8.66 -5.66
N PRO A 102 -7.91 -8.31 -4.73
CA PRO A 102 -6.56 -7.92 -5.08
C PRO A 102 -5.73 -9.12 -5.52
N LYS A 103 -4.67 -8.86 -6.29
CA LYS A 103 -3.64 -9.85 -6.64
C LYS A 103 -2.38 -9.54 -5.83
N PRO A 104 -2.05 -10.33 -4.80
CA PRO A 104 -0.79 -10.16 -4.09
C PRO A 104 0.40 -10.31 -5.04
N GLN A 105 1.42 -9.51 -4.83
CA GLN A 105 2.65 -9.54 -5.60
C GLN A 105 3.69 -10.41 -4.91
N THR A 106 4.58 -11.01 -5.71
CA THR A 106 5.77 -11.70 -5.19
C THR A 106 6.79 -10.69 -4.69
N GLN A 107 7.76 -11.16 -3.91
CA GLN A 107 8.87 -10.31 -3.46
C GLN A 107 9.62 -9.68 -4.64
N ASP A 108 9.91 -10.45 -5.68
CA ASP A 108 10.62 -9.95 -6.86
C ASP A 108 9.83 -8.87 -7.59
N GLN A 109 8.50 -9.02 -7.69
CA GLN A 109 7.63 -8.00 -8.27
C GLN A 109 7.63 -6.71 -7.45
N LEU A 110 7.64 -6.80 -6.12
CA LEU A 110 7.73 -5.62 -5.25
C LEU A 110 9.09 -4.93 -5.40
N LEU A 111 10.18 -5.68 -5.39
CA LEU A 111 11.52 -5.13 -5.59
C LEU A 111 11.67 -4.48 -6.98
N ALA A 112 11.05 -5.04 -8.01
CA ALA A 112 11.06 -4.50 -9.36
C ALA A 112 10.44 -3.10 -9.46
N LEU A 113 9.47 -2.74 -8.59
CA LEU A 113 8.91 -1.40 -8.53
C LEU A 113 9.94 -0.32 -8.20
N PHE A 114 10.96 -0.68 -7.43
CA PHE A 114 12.05 0.22 -7.03
C PHE A 114 13.25 0.15 -7.98
N SER A 115 13.38 -0.94 -8.71
CA SER A 115 14.45 -1.12 -9.69
C SER A 115 14.20 -0.34 -10.99
N ALA A 116 12.93 -0.10 -11.35
CA ALA A 116 12.57 0.68 -12.52
C ALA A 116 13.00 2.15 -12.40
N ASP A 117 13.00 2.71 -11.18
CA ASP A 117 13.54 4.05 -10.91
C ASP A 117 15.07 4.10 -10.94
N ALA A 118 15.72 2.96 -10.78
CA ALA A 118 17.17 2.80 -10.80
C ALA A 118 17.76 2.58 -12.22
N VAL A 119 16.93 2.57 -13.28
CA VAL A 119 17.39 2.42 -14.69
C VAL A 119 18.32 3.55 -15.13
N GLY A 120 18.52 4.60 -14.33
CA GLY A 120 19.59 5.57 -14.50
C GLY A 120 20.88 5.28 -13.70
N ARG A 121 20.96 4.17 -12.94
CA ARG A 121 22.12 3.85 -12.11
C ARG A 121 22.40 2.35 -12.12
N ASP A 122 23.65 1.99 -12.38
CA ASP A 122 24.20 0.62 -12.39
C ASP A 122 24.04 -0.20 -11.09
N VAL A 123 23.10 0.17 -10.23
CA VAL A 123 22.87 -0.44 -8.91
C VAL A 123 21.97 -1.68 -9.00
N VAL A 124 21.24 -1.85 -10.11
CA VAL A 124 20.24 -2.92 -10.29
C VAL A 124 20.86 -4.31 -10.26
N LEU A 125 22.05 -4.47 -10.81
CA LEU A 125 22.74 -5.77 -10.86
C LEU A 125 23.39 -6.17 -9.52
N GLN A 126 23.73 -5.19 -8.67
CA GLN A 126 24.30 -5.46 -7.35
C GLN A 126 23.23 -5.81 -6.31
N SER A 127 22.04 -5.24 -6.38
CA SER A 127 20.98 -5.54 -5.43
C SER A 127 20.36 -6.92 -5.66
N ALA A 128 20.21 -7.35 -6.89
CA ALA A 128 19.77 -8.72 -7.22
C ALA A 128 20.80 -9.76 -6.72
N SER A 129 22.09 -9.46 -6.86
CA SER A 129 23.18 -10.31 -6.36
C SER A 129 23.28 -10.35 -4.83
N GLN A 130 22.93 -9.26 -4.13
CA GLN A 130 22.91 -9.23 -2.67
C GLN A 130 21.69 -9.93 -2.08
N ALA A 131 20.53 -9.90 -2.74
CA ALA A 131 19.34 -10.64 -2.33
C ALA A 131 19.59 -12.16 -2.43
N ASP A 132 20.35 -12.60 -3.44
CA ASP A 132 20.77 -14.00 -3.61
C ASP A 132 21.82 -14.43 -2.59
N MET A 133 22.68 -13.49 -2.13
CA MET A 133 23.69 -13.74 -1.09
C MET A 133 23.14 -13.76 0.34
N LEU A 134 22.02 -13.08 0.59
CA LEU A 134 21.36 -13.08 1.91
C LEU A 134 20.50 -14.34 2.14
N GLY A 135 20.74 -15.38 1.34
CA GLY A 135 20.15 -16.70 1.45
C GLY A 135 18.71 -16.59 1.91
N HIS A 136 17.78 -16.87 1.06
CA HIS A 136 16.36 -16.90 1.32
C HIS A 136 16.04 -17.24 2.77
N ALA A 137 15.97 -16.25 3.64
CA ALA A 137 15.22 -16.41 4.86
C ALA A 137 13.79 -16.71 4.39
N PRO A 138 13.26 -17.90 4.66
CA PRO A 138 11.89 -18.19 4.27
C PRO A 138 11.06 -17.08 4.89
N VAL A 139 10.33 -16.33 4.06
CA VAL A 139 9.30 -15.42 4.54
C VAL A 139 8.44 -16.29 5.44
N ALA A 140 8.55 -16.11 6.73
CA ALA A 140 7.77 -16.84 7.70
C ALA A 140 6.33 -16.65 7.27
N LYS A 141 5.68 -17.73 6.86
CA LYS A 141 4.23 -17.71 6.67
C LYS A 141 3.68 -17.13 7.94
N PRO A 142 2.86 -16.09 7.93
CA PRO A 142 2.25 -15.58 9.14
C PRO A 142 1.50 -16.75 9.76
N SER A 143 2.07 -17.34 10.81
CA SER A 143 1.38 -18.31 11.65
C SER A 143 0.45 -17.53 12.55
N PHE A 144 -0.73 -17.21 12.03
CA PHE A 144 -1.81 -16.81 12.88
C PHE A 144 -2.31 -18.09 13.57
N GLU A 145 -1.86 -18.36 14.77
CA GLU A 145 -2.61 -19.23 15.66
C GLU A 145 -3.91 -18.50 15.99
N VAL A 146 -4.99 -18.93 15.36
CA VAL A 146 -6.32 -18.56 15.80
C VAL A 146 -6.58 -19.32 17.07
N ILE A 147 -6.40 -18.69 18.22
CA ILE A 147 -6.82 -19.23 19.51
C ILE A 147 -8.34 -19.16 19.50
N TYR A 148 -8.99 -20.29 19.24
CA TYR A 148 -10.41 -20.44 19.54
C TYR A 148 -10.51 -20.62 21.06
N ASP A 149 -11.08 -19.62 21.73
CA ASP A 149 -11.51 -19.78 23.10
C ASP A 149 -12.81 -20.61 23.06
N GLU A 150 -12.72 -21.87 23.44
CA GLU A 150 -13.87 -22.72 23.62
C GLU A 150 -14.54 -22.32 24.94
N ALA A 151 -15.65 -21.59 24.86
CA ALA A 151 -16.57 -21.35 25.96
C ALA A 151 -17.79 -22.20 25.80
#